data_c705ff3be0e3c3de728de6b665b216ce
#
_entry.id   c705ff3be0e3c3de728de6b665b216ce
#
_cell.length_a   1.000
_cell.length_b   1.000
_cell.length_c   1.000
_cell.angle_alpha   90.00
_cell.angle_beta   90.00
_cell.angle_gamma   90.00
#
_symmetry.space_group_name_H-M   'P 1'
#
loop_
_entity.id
_entity.type
_entity.pdbx_description
1 polymer ?
#
loop_
_entity_poly.entity_id
_entity_poly.type
_entity_poly.pdbx_seq_one_letter_code
_entity_poly.pdbx_strand_id
1 'polypeptide(L)'
;LTGPGCDSGLKAAATFAVLVCLVGAGCSRLPPLPVYGQVPDFQLVSQTGEPFDRKSLQGKIWIADFIFTNCTSSCLRMSARMGGLQSAVAEFPDVRLVSFSVDPVRDTSQVLAHYAQQYRAEAGRWFFLTGDRKTLDALDRRSFMLGNVDGSLEHSTRFVLVDRQGRIRGYYGAAQDDPRRALIVDIRRLELEHS
;
A
#
# COMPACT_ATOMS: atom_id res chain seq x y z
N LEU A 1 -55.19 -80.09 -19.21
CA LEU A 1 -55.04 -79.67 -20.64
C LEU A 1 -54.20 -78.42 -20.76
N THR A 2 -53.04 -78.67 -21.35
CA THR A 2 -52.33 -77.80 -22.26
C THR A 2 -51.99 -76.38 -21.75
N GLY A 3 -50.84 -75.97 -21.67
CA GLY A 3 -49.69 -75.99 -22.54
C GLY A 3 -48.94 -74.67 -22.44
N PRO A 4 -47.80 -74.55 -23.01
CA PRO A 4 -46.68 -73.77 -22.41
C PRO A 4 -46.54 -72.38 -23.01
N GLY A 5 -45.88 -71.52 -22.31
CA GLY A 5 -45.46 -70.21 -22.79
C GLY A 5 -44.07 -69.89 -22.35
N CYS A 6 -43.18 -70.03 -23.27
CA CYS A 6 -41.82 -69.55 -23.24
C CYS A 6 -41.81 -68.02 -23.16
N ASP A 7 -41.03 -67.47 -22.31
CA ASP A 7 -40.66 -66.09 -22.49
C ASP A 7 -39.27 -65.73 -22.05
N SER A 8 -38.62 -65.15 -22.97
CA SER A 8 -37.24 -64.71 -23.00
C SER A 8 -37.00 -63.44 -22.15
N GLY A 9 -36.22 -63.59 -21.12
CA GLY A 9 -35.73 -62.44 -20.31
C GLY A 9 -34.80 -61.51 -21.07
N LEU A 10 -35.20 -60.31 -21.25
CA LEU A 10 -34.32 -59.24 -21.69
C LEU A 10 -33.76 -58.52 -20.50
N LYS A 11 -32.50 -58.78 -20.19
CA LYS A 11 -31.76 -58.03 -19.15
C LYS A 11 -31.39 -56.65 -19.72
N ALA A 12 -32.09 -55.62 -19.28
CA ALA A 12 -31.71 -54.27 -19.49
C ALA A 12 -30.55 -53.90 -18.54
N ALA A 13 -29.34 -53.80 -19.08
CA ALA A 13 -28.19 -53.28 -18.39
C ALA A 13 -28.32 -51.75 -18.32
N ALA A 14 -28.67 -51.22 -17.16
CA ALA A 14 -28.66 -49.80 -16.87
C ALA A 14 -27.20 -49.34 -16.70
N THR A 15 -26.67 -48.72 -17.71
CA THR A 15 -25.35 -48.06 -17.66
C THR A 15 -25.50 -46.72 -16.93
N PHE A 16 -25.11 -46.72 -15.65
CA PHE A 16 -24.99 -45.48 -14.86
C PHE A 16 -23.78 -44.70 -15.40
N ALA A 17 -24.01 -43.70 -16.22
CA ALA A 17 -23.02 -42.73 -16.60
C ALA A 17 -22.81 -41.79 -15.37
N VAL A 18 -21.72 -42.00 -14.64
CA VAL A 18 -21.26 -41.08 -13.60
C VAL A 18 -20.70 -39.84 -14.29
N LEU A 19 -21.52 -38.80 -14.35
CA LEU A 19 -21.12 -37.48 -14.79
C LEU A 19 -20.26 -36.86 -13.68
N VAL A 20 -18.94 -37.02 -13.76
CA VAL A 20 -17.99 -36.34 -12.87
C VAL A 20 -18.00 -34.87 -13.23
N CYS A 21 -18.81 -34.08 -12.53
CA CYS A 21 -18.69 -32.60 -12.54
C CYS A 21 -17.33 -32.23 -11.95
N LEU A 22 -16.35 -31.99 -12.81
CA LEU A 22 -15.12 -31.24 -12.49
C LEU A 22 -15.54 -29.83 -12.11
N VAL A 23 -15.84 -29.61 -10.84
CA VAL A 23 -15.92 -28.28 -10.26
C VAL A 23 -14.49 -27.74 -10.26
N GLY A 24 -14.11 -27.09 -11.34
CA GLY A 24 -12.90 -26.33 -11.41
C GLY A 24 -12.97 -25.28 -10.29
N ALA A 25 -12.20 -25.46 -9.24
CA ALA A 25 -11.93 -24.43 -8.24
C ALA A 25 -11.20 -23.29 -8.96
N GLY A 26 -11.95 -22.42 -9.62
CA GLY A 26 -11.46 -21.15 -10.13
C GLY A 26 -10.99 -20.37 -8.91
N CYS A 27 -9.68 -20.30 -8.69
CA CYS A 27 -9.12 -19.31 -7.78
C CYS A 27 -9.59 -17.96 -8.28
N SER A 28 -10.61 -17.41 -7.66
CA SER A 28 -11.09 -16.05 -7.90
C SER A 28 -9.97 -15.11 -7.43
N ARG A 29 -8.99 -14.85 -8.31
CA ARG A 29 -8.01 -13.80 -8.07
C ARG A 29 -8.78 -12.50 -7.97
N LEU A 30 -8.66 -11.81 -6.86
CA LEU A 30 -9.19 -10.46 -6.74
C LEU A 30 -8.64 -9.62 -7.90
N PRO A 31 -9.45 -8.73 -8.49
CA PRO A 31 -8.98 -7.86 -9.54
C PRO A 31 -7.79 -7.03 -9.02
N PRO A 32 -6.83 -6.69 -9.89
CA PRO A 32 -5.67 -5.89 -9.47
C PRO A 32 -6.13 -4.55 -8.89
N LEU A 33 -5.33 -3.99 -7.98
CA LEU A 33 -5.62 -2.67 -7.42
C LEU A 33 -5.60 -1.60 -8.53
N PRO A 34 -6.46 -0.59 -8.45
CA PRO A 34 -6.47 0.51 -9.42
C PRO A 34 -5.12 1.24 -9.42
N VAL A 35 -4.82 1.92 -10.53
CA VAL A 35 -3.66 2.82 -10.65
C VAL A 35 -4.20 4.23 -10.73
N TYR A 36 -3.86 5.07 -9.75
CA TYR A 36 -4.31 6.46 -9.68
C TYR A 36 -3.31 7.44 -10.29
N GLY A 37 -2.04 7.05 -10.39
CA GLY A 37 -0.97 7.89 -10.90
C GLY A 37 0.39 7.23 -10.79
N GLN A 38 1.42 7.97 -11.20
CA GLN A 38 2.83 7.57 -11.15
C GLN A 38 3.61 8.60 -10.36
N VAL A 39 4.40 8.17 -9.37
CA VAL A 39 5.31 9.06 -8.66
C VAL A 39 6.50 9.37 -9.58
N PRO A 40 6.78 10.66 -9.88
CA PRO A 40 7.89 11.05 -10.73
C PRO A 40 9.23 10.83 -10.02
N ASP A 41 10.32 10.96 -10.77
CA ASP A 41 11.64 11.01 -10.18
C ASP A 41 11.79 12.25 -9.30
N PHE A 42 12.45 12.08 -8.17
CA PHE A 42 12.78 13.15 -7.24
C PHE A 42 14.16 12.93 -6.64
N GLN A 43 14.76 14.03 -6.17
CA GLN A 43 15.99 13.99 -5.38
C GLN A 43 15.77 14.84 -4.13
N LEU A 44 15.91 14.21 -2.98
CA LEU A 44 15.70 14.79 -1.65
C LEU A 44 16.84 14.36 -0.73
N VAL A 45 16.75 14.71 0.54
CA VAL A 45 17.71 14.36 1.58
C VAL A 45 16.95 13.66 2.69
N SER A 46 17.49 12.55 3.19
CA SER A 46 16.89 11.81 4.30
C SER A 46 17.22 12.44 5.66
N GLN A 47 16.60 11.95 6.72
CA GLN A 47 16.92 12.31 8.10
C GLN A 47 18.36 12.00 8.52
N THR A 48 19.05 11.14 7.77
CA THR A 48 20.48 10.87 8.01
C THR A 48 21.42 11.85 7.34
N GLY A 49 20.87 12.79 6.54
CA GLY A 49 21.67 13.73 5.74
C GLY A 49 22.10 13.16 4.39
N GLU A 50 21.79 11.91 4.09
CA GLU A 50 22.17 11.25 2.85
C GLU A 50 21.20 11.58 1.71
N PRO A 51 21.68 11.68 0.46
CA PRO A 51 20.83 11.80 -0.72
C PRO A 51 19.85 10.63 -0.79
N PHE A 52 18.60 10.95 -1.13
CA PHE A 52 17.54 9.98 -1.28
C PHE A 52 16.71 10.29 -2.52
N ASP A 53 16.57 9.34 -3.39
CA ASP A 53 15.83 9.47 -4.63
C ASP A 53 14.76 8.37 -4.79
N ARG A 54 13.92 8.47 -5.80
CA ARG A 54 12.90 7.46 -6.08
C ARG A 54 13.50 6.08 -6.37
N LYS A 55 14.74 6.01 -6.89
CA LYS A 55 15.41 4.74 -7.19
C LYS A 55 15.71 3.95 -5.91
N SER A 56 15.90 4.65 -4.77
CA SER A 56 16.06 4.02 -3.46
C SER A 56 14.84 3.20 -3.03
N LEU A 57 13.67 3.45 -3.66
CA LEU A 57 12.40 2.76 -3.43
C LEU A 57 12.04 1.79 -4.57
N GLN A 58 12.92 1.61 -5.56
CA GLN A 58 12.65 0.71 -6.69
C GLN A 58 12.52 -0.73 -6.21
N GLY A 59 11.51 -1.43 -6.69
CA GLY A 59 11.23 -2.81 -6.25
C GLY A 59 10.64 -2.93 -4.85
N LYS A 60 10.34 -1.80 -4.18
CA LYS A 60 9.70 -1.78 -2.87
C LYS A 60 8.25 -1.33 -2.97
N ILE A 61 7.39 -1.91 -2.13
CA ILE A 61 6.07 -1.34 -1.83
C ILE A 61 6.30 -0.32 -0.74
N TRP A 62 5.66 0.84 -0.82
CA TRP A 62 5.85 1.85 0.20
C TRP A 62 4.60 2.66 0.51
N ILE A 63 4.55 3.13 1.74
CA ILE A 63 3.46 3.96 2.26
C ILE A 63 4.03 5.36 2.45
N ALA A 64 3.37 6.35 1.83
CA ALA A 64 3.76 7.75 1.94
C ALA A 64 2.79 8.54 2.81
N ASP A 65 3.31 9.53 3.51
CA ASP A 65 2.55 10.65 4.08
C ASP A 65 3.34 11.95 3.97
N PHE A 66 2.63 13.06 4.22
CA PHE A 66 3.21 14.40 4.27
C PHE A 66 3.03 14.98 5.66
N ILE A 67 4.10 15.51 6.23
CA ILE A 67 4.15 15.99 7.61
C ILE A 67 4.91 17.32 7.71
N PHE A 68 4.82 17.99 8.85
CA PHE A 68 5.82 18.95 9.30
C PHE A 68 5.99 18.83 10.82
N THR A 69 7.23 18.99 11.28
CA THR A 69 7.59 18.65 12.67
C THR A 69 6.98 19.59 13.71
N ASN A 70 6.70 20.84 13.33
CA ASN A 70 6.11 21.86 14.21
C ASN A 70 4.56 21.84 14.22
N CYS A 71 3.94 20.77 13.78
CA CYS A 71 2.50 20.59 13.81
C CYS A 71 2.04 20.13 15.18
N THR A 72 1.03 20.78 15.74
CA THR A 72 0.52 20.49 17.10
C THR A 72 -0.72 19.59 17.10
N SER A 73 -1.20 19.12 15.95
CA SER A 73 -2.47 18.40 15.86
C SER A 73 -2.47 17.16 14.97
N SER A 74 -2.72 17.32 13.68
CA SER A 74 -2.93 16.20 12.74
C SER A 74 -1.69 15.38 12.47
N CYS A 75 -0.51 16.02 12.32
CA CYS A 75 0.74 15.32 12.03
C CYS A 75 1.17 14.40 13.18
N LEU A 76 0.96 14.82 14.43
CA LEU A 76 1.28 13.96 15.60
C LEU A 76 0.50 12.64 15.51
N ARG A 77 -0.80 12.72 15.17
CA ARG A 77 -1.62 11.52 15.00
C ARG A 77 -1.21 10.70 13.78
N MET A 78 -0.85 11.36 12.68
CA MET A 78 -0.38 10.67 11.48
C MET A 78 0.92 9.93 11.74
N SER A 79 1.91 10.58 12.34
CA SER A 79 3.19 9.96 12.67
C SER A 79 3.03 8.82 13.70
N ALA A 80 2.15 8.97 14.71
CA ALA A 80 1.84 7.88 15.62
C ALA A 80 1.19 6.68 14.90
N ARG A 81 0.29 6.93 13.93
CA ARG A 81 -0.31 5.87 13.11
C ARG A 81 0.69 5.25 12.15
N MET A 82 1.61 6.03 11.58
CA MET A 82 2.70 5.51 10.76
C MET A 82 3.62 4.59 11.58
N GLY A 83 3.92 4.94 12.84
CA GLY A 83 4.62 4.05 13.78
C GLY A 83 3.87 2.75 14.03
N GLY A 84 2.53 2.82 14.16
CA GLY A 84 1.69 1.62 14.23
C GLY A 84 1.70 0.78 12.94
N LEU A 85 1.76 1.44 11.77
CA LEU A 85 1.92 0.77 10.48
C LEU A 85 3.29 0.10 10.38
N GLN A 86 4.37 0.73 10.85
CA GLN A 86 5.70 0.13 10.89
C GLN A 86 5.68 -1.26 11.55
N SER A 87 5.03 -1.37 12.71
CA SER A 87 4.89 -2.64 13.41
C SER A 87 4.00 -3.63 12.63
N ALA A 88 2.91 -3.15 12.02
CA ALA A 88 1.97 -4.00 11.29
C ALA A 88 2.56 -4.55 9.99
N VAL A 89 3.50 -3.82 9.35
CA VAL A 89 4.19 -4.27 8.13
C VAL A 89 5.51 -4.98 8.39
N ALA A 90 5.84 -5.33 9.63
CA ALA A 90 7.10 -6.00 9.98
C ALA A 90 7.28 -7.34 9.26
N GLU A 91 6.19 -8.05 8.98
CA GLU A 91 6.19 -9.30 8.22
C GLU A 91 6.53 -9.14 6.72
N PHE A 92 6.50 -7.90 6.20
CA PHE A 92 6.77 -7.60 4.80
C PHE A 92 8.16 -6.91 4.67
N PRO A 93 9.23 -7.65 4.37
CA PRO A 93 10.60 -7.11 4.37
C PRO A 93 10.82 -6.06 3.28
N ASP A 94 10.01 -6.05 2.23
CA ASP A 94 10.11 -5.13 1.10
C ASP A 94 9.22 -3.89 1.23
N VAL A 95 8.47 -3.75 2.34
CA VAL A 95 7.66 -2.56 2.58
C VAL A 95 8.49 -1.47 3.26
N ARG A 96 8.34 -0.23 2.76
CA ARG A 96 8.98 0.98 3.30
C ARG A 96 7.93 2.01 3.70
N LEU A 97 8.31 2.88 4.62
CA LEU A 97 7.53 4.03 5.06
C LEU A 97 8.30 5.30 4.69
N VAL A 98 7.63 6.28 4.14
CA VAL A 98 8.26 7.52 3.66
C VAL A 98 7.41 8.71 4.07
N SER A 99 7.94 9.56 4.95
CA SER A 99 7.32 10.80 5.37
C SER A 99 8.02 11.98 4.71
N PHE A 100 7.30 12.74 3.88
CA PHE A 100 7.81 13.93 3.22
C PHE A 100 7.50 15.17 4.06
N SER A 101 8.49 16.04 4.28
CA SER A 101 8.24 17.33 4.92
C SER A 101 7.57 18.31 3.96
N VAL A 102 6.56 19.03 4.44
CA VAL A 102 5.97 20.19 3.74
C VAL A 102 6.56 21.53 4.18
N ASP A 103 7.45 21.53 5.18
CA ASP A 103 8.13 22.73 5.68
C ASP A 103 9.68 22.55 5.68
N PRO A 104 10.32 22.41 4.51
CA PRO A 104 11.75 22.11 4.44
C PRO A 104 12.66 23.21 4.99
N VAL A 105 12.12 24.41 5.26
CA VAL A 105 12.89 25.49 5.89
C VAL A 105 13.17 25.19 7.34
N ARG A 106 12.18 24.62 8.06
CA ARG A 106 12.31 24.27 9.46
C ARG A 106 12.76 22.83 9.64
N ASP A 107 12.27 21.93 8.80
CA ASP A 107 12.50 20.50 8.87
C ASP A 107 13.82 20.12 8.19
N THR A 108 14.94 20.54 8.76
CA THR A 108 16.27 20.08 8.32
C THR A 108 16.43 18.59 8.59
N SER A 109 17.42 17.95 7.97
CA SER A 109 17.74 16.53 8.23
C SER A 109 17.95 16.25 9.71
N GLN A 110 18.60 17.15 10.43
CA GLN A 110 18.83 17.02 11.88
C GLN A 110 17.52 17.08 12.68
N VAL A 111 16.60 17.99 12.34
CA VAL A 111 15.28 18.09 12.95
C VAL A 111 14.47 16.82 12.68
N LEU A 112 14.49 16.34 11.43
CA LEU A 112 13.83 15.09 11.04
C LEU A 112 14.43 13.86 11.72
N ALA A 113 15.75 13.83 11.97
CA ALA A 113 16.40 12.75 12.72
C ALA A 113 15.87 12.67 14.17
N HIS A 114 15.75 13.84 14.82
CA HIS A 114 15.17 13.90 16.16
C HIS A 114 13.69 13.46 16.16
N TYR A 115 12.91 13.93 15.19
CA TYR A 115 11.51 13.54 15.02
C TYR A 115 11.36 12.03 14.78
N ALA A 116 12.20 11.44 13.92
CA ALA A 116 12.23 10.00 13.69
C ALA A 116 12.48 9.19 14.97
N GLN A 117 13.38 9.67 15.84
CA GLN A 117 13.66 9.04 17.14
C GLN A 117 12.44 9.05 18.06
N GLN A 118 11.67 10.16 18.11
CA GLN A 118 10.45 10.27 18.91
C GLN A 118 9.42 9.19 18.55
N TYR A 119 9.32 8.86 17.28
CA TYR A 119 8.41 7.81 16.78
C TYR A 119 9.05 6.43 16.63
N ARG A 120 10.30 6.26 17.13
CA ARG A 120 11.04 5.00 17.05
C ARG A 120 11.12 4.45 15.63
N ALA A 121 11.38 5.34 14.68
CA ALA A 121 11.50 4.97 13.28
C ALA A 121 12.68 3.98 13.10
N GLU A 122 12.39 2.84 12.49
CA GLU A 122 13.37 1.79 12.23
C GLU A 122 14.24 2.19 11.04
N ALA A 123 15.55 2.19 11.24
CA ALA A 123 16.52 2.52 10.21
C ALA A 123 16.38 1.58 9.00
N GLY A 124 16.39 2.15 7.79
CA GLY A 124 16.22 1.40 6.55
C GLY A 124 14.78 0.99 6.23
N ARG A 125 13.82 1.23 7.14
CA ARG A 125 12.40 0.96 6.94
C ARG A 125 11.57 2.23 6.84
N TRP A 126 11.79 3.20 7.72
CA TRP A 126 11.04 4.46 7.74
C TRP A 126 11.97 5.64 7.49
N PHE A 127 11.73 6.36 6.40
CA PHE A 127 12.50 7.50 5.94
C PHE A 127 11.70 8.78 6.11
N PHE A 128 12.38 9.83 6.56
CA PHE A 128 11.86 11.19 6.61
C PHE A 128 12.66 12.06 5.65
N LEU A 129 11.98 12.66 4.70
CA LEU A 129 12.61 13.35 3.58
C LEU A 129 12.35 14.86 3.61
N THR A 130 13.39 15.61 3.33
CA THR A 130 13.36 17.07 3.17
C THR A 130 14.21 17.47 1.96
N GLY A 131 14.15 18.72 1.54
CA GLY A 131 14.95 19.21 0.42
C GLY A 131 14.36 20.44 -0.24
N ASP A 132 14.48 20.51 -1.58
CA ASP A 132 13.96 21.64 -2.34
C ASP A 132 12.44 21.77 -2.21
N ARG A 133 11.97 22.96 -1.81
CA ARG A 133 10.55 23.25 -1.62
C ARG A 133 9.72 22.99 -2.88
N LYS A 134 10.23 23.36 -4.07
CA LYS A 134 9.49 23.17 -5.32
C LYS A 134 9.29 21.71 -5.64
N THR A 135 10.30 20.88 -5.35
CA THR A 135 10.22 19.42 -5.50
C THR A 135 9.18 18.83 -4.55
N LEU A 136 9.19 19.22 -3.29
CA LEU A 136 8.23 18.75 -2.28
C LEU A 136 6.80 19.21 -2.60
N ASP A 137 6.59 20.46 -2.97
CA ASP A 137 5.28 20.98 -3.41
C ASP A 137 4.77 20.26 -4.67
N ALA A 138 5.66 19.93 -5.60
CA ALA A 138 5.27 19.19 -6.80
C ALA A 138 4.87 17.74 -6.48
N LEU A 139 5.57 17.10 -5.56
CA LEU A 139 5.19 15.77 -5.07
C LEU A 139 3.84 15.80 -4.38
N ASP A 140 3.65 16.68 -3.41
CA ASP A 140 2.41 16.76 -2.63
C ASP A 140 1.19 17.07 -3.51
N ARG A 141 1.24 18.15 -4.28
CA ARG A 141 0.07 18.67 -5.01
C ARG A 141 -0.19 18.00 -6.33
N ARG A 142 0.86 17.70 -7.10
CA ARG A 142 0.73 17.22 -8.48
C ARG A 142 0.81 15.71 -8.59
N SER A 143 1.66 15.09 -7.79
CA SER A 143 1.91 13.66 -7.91
C SER A 143 1.04 12.85 -6.98
N PHE A 144 1.03 13.20 -5.70
CA PHE A 144 0.20 12.52 -4.70
C PHE A 144 -1.21 13.09 -4.62
N MET A 145 -1.48 14.24 -5.25
CA MET A 145 -2.79 14.91 -5.26
C MET A 145 -3.38 15.10 -3.84
N LEU A 146 -2.53 15.45 -2.90
CA LEU A 146 -2.88 15.58 -1.48
C LEU A 146 -2.98 17.04 -1.01
N GLY A 147 -2.34 17.99 -1.73
CA GLY A 147 -2.33 19.40 -1.38
C GLY A 147 -3.68 20.07 -1.60
N ASN A 148 -4.03 21.02 -0.72
CA ASN A 148 -5.18 21.89 -0.92
C ASN A 148 -4.89 22.95 -1.99
N VAL A 149 -5.91 23.31 -2.77
CA VAL A 149 -5.82 24.29 -3.87
C VAL A 149 -5.55 25.72 -3.37
N ASP A 150 -5.79 25.99 -2.09
CA ASP A 150 -5.73 27.32 -1.47
C ASP A 150 -4.35 27.74 -0.93
N GLY A 151 -3.34 26.88 -1.05
CA GLY A 151 -1.98 27.17 -0.58
C GLY A 151 -1.79 27.10 0.93
N SER A 152 -2.81 26.68 1.69
CA SER A 152 -2.67 26.42 3.13
C SER A 152 -1.67 25.28 3.38
N LEU A 153 -0.96 25.32 4.52
CA LEU A 153 -0.16 24.19 5.03
C LEU A 153 -1.03 23.02 5.51
N GLU A 154 -2.34 23.07 5.23
CA GLU A 154 -3.24 21.95 5.48
C GLU A 154 -2.96 20.84 4.47
N HIS A 155 -1.96 20.02 4.81
CA HIS A 155 -1.68 18.80 4.08
C HIS A 155 -2.77 17.77 4.36
N SER A 156 -2.99 16.92 3.38
CA SER A 156 -3.94 15.83 3.48
C SER A 156 -3.59 14.88 4.62
N THR A 157 -4.57 14.51 5.42
CA THR A 157 -4.45 13.47 6.45
C THR A 157 -4.64 12.07 5.85
N ARG A 158 -3.92 11.77 4.76
CA ARG A 158 -4.01 10.49 4.06
C ARG A 158 -2.67 9.80 3.98
N PHE A 159 -2.70 8.49 4.06
CA PHE A 159 -1.60 7.63 3.64
C PHE A 159 -1.80 7.23 2.18
N VAL A 160 -0.72 7.11 1.45
CA VAL A 160 -0.73 6.71 0.05
C VAL A 160 0.08 5.44 -0.11
N LEU A 161 -0.54 4.42 -0.72
CA LEU A 161 0.12 3.16 -1.05
C LEU A 161 0.71 3.24 -2.46
N VAL A 162 1.98 2.92 -2.58
CA VAL A 162 2.73 2.93 -3.84
C VAL A 162 3.34 1.55 -4.06
N ASP A 163 3.27 1.04 -5.29
CA ASP A 163 3.80 -0.26 -5.65
C ASP A 163 5.29 -0.23 -6.06
N ARG A 164 5.83 -1.41 -6.37
CA ARG A 164 7.24 -1.62 -6.75
C ARG A 164 7.68 -0.85 -8.00
N GLN A 165 6.72 -0.45 -8.86
CA GLN A 165 6.95 0.35 -10.06
C GLN A 165 6.81 1.86 -9.80
N GLY A 166 6.45 2.26 -8.57
CA GLY A 166 6.20 3.64 -8.20
C GLY A 166 4.83 4.14 -8.62
N ARG A 167 3.86 3.25 -8.88
CA ARG A 167 2.47 3.61 -9.20
C ARG A 167 1.67 3.75 -7.92
N ILE A 168 0.84 4.78 -7.85
CA ILE A 168 -0.07 5.03 -6.73
C ILE A 168 -1.26 4.06 -6.84
N ARG A 169 -1.47 3.26 -5.80
CA ARG A 169 -2.45 2.17 -5.79
C ARG A 169 -3.60 2.37 -4.79
N GLY A 170 -3.49 3.34 -3.88
CA GLY A 170 -4.56 3.61 -2.92
C GLY A 170 -4.30 4.83 -2.04
N TYR A 171 -5.40 5.38 -1.53
CA TYR A 171 -5.42 6.48 -0.56
C TYR A 171 -6.22 6.06 0.66
N TYR A 172 -5.66 6.26 1.86
CA TYR A 172 -6.24 5.78 3.13
C TYR A 172 -6.32 6.93 4.12
N GLY A 173 -7.53 7.31 4.49
CA GLY A 173 -7.76 8.41 5.42
C GLY A 173 -7.22 8.08 6.82
N ALA A 174 -6.44 9.01 7.39
CA ALA A 174 -5.93 8.87 8.75
C ALA A 174 -6.87 9.46 9.81
N ALA A 175 -7.97 10.13 9.43
CA ALA A 175 -8.79 10.88 10.36
C ALA A 175 -9.93 10.08 11.02
N GLN A 176 -10.56 9.15 10.32
CA GLN A 176 -11.81 8.53 10.74
C GLN A 176 -11.66 7.09 11.20
N ASP A 177 -11.03 6.23 10.42
CA ASP A 177 -10.82 4.83 10.75
C ASP A 177 -9.33 4.48 10.82
N ASP A 178 -9.00 3.40 11.52
CA ASP A 178 -7.65 2.88 11.52
C ASP A 178 -7.31 2.30 10.13
N PRO A 179 -6.47 2.96 9.32
CA PRO A 179 -6.20 2.55 7.95
C PRO A 179 -5.36 1.27 7.86
N ARG A 180 -4.80 0.79 8.98
CA ARG A 180 -3.88 -0.37 9.02
C ARG A 180 -4.47 -1.60 8.36
N ARG A 181 -5.72 -1.94 8.71
CA ARG A 181 -6.35 -3.15 8.19
C ARG A 181 -6.49 -3.12 6.66
N ALA A 182 -6.96 -2.00 6.11
CA ALA A 182 -7.13 -1.84 4.67
C ALA A 182 -5.76 -1.84 3.95
N LEU A 183 -4.78 -1.12 4.49
CA LEU A 183 -3.42 -1.08 3.95
C LEU A 183 -2.77 -2.47 3.92
N ILE A 184 -2.87 -3.26 5.00
CA ILE A 184 -2.31 -4.63 5.04
C ILE A 184 -2.96 -5.54 3.99
N VAL A 185 -4.28 -5.46 3.83
CA VAL A 185 -4.99 -6.23 2.80
C VAL A 185 -4.45 -5.89 1.41
N ASP A 186 -4.31 -4.61 1.11
CA ASP A 186 -3.87 -4.18 -0.21
C ASP A 186 -2.36 -4.39 -0.44
N ILE A 187 -1.53 -4.31 0.60
CA ILE A 187 -0.12 -4.73 0.53
C ILE A 187 -0.02 -6.22 0.15
N ARG A 188 -0.78 -7.09 0.80
CA ARG A 188 -0.82 -8.53 0.45
C ARG A 188 -1.25 -8.76 -1.00
N ARG A 189 -2.20 -7.98 -1.51
CA ARG A 189 -2.60 -8.05 -2.92
C ARG A 189 -1.45 -7.65 -3.85
N LEU A 190 -0.72 -6.57 -3.52
CA LEU A 190 0.45 -6.14 -4.29
C LEU A 190 1.59 -7.16 -4.27
N GLU A 191 1.79 -7.88 -3.16
CA GLU A 191 2.74 -9.01 -3.10
C GLU A 191 2.37 -10.09 -4.12
N LEU A 192 1.07 -10.42 -4.23
CA LEU A 192 0.56 -11.45 -5.14
C LEU A 192 0.53 -11.01 -6.61
N GLU A 193 0.50 -9.71 -6.91
CA GLU A 193 0.54 -9.21 -8.28
C GLU A 193 1.90 -9.47 -8.97
N HIS A 194 2.94 -9.81 -8.21
CA HIS A 194 4.33 -9.94 -8.70
C HIS A 194 4.94 -11.34 -8.46
N SER A 195 4.10 -12.29 -8.04
CA SER A 195 4.48 -13.69 -7.83
C SER A 195 4.30 -14.56 -9.07
#